data_aa6432f81a419393bd53701b60ef210d
#
_entry.id   aa6432f81a419393bd53701b60ef210d
#
_cell.length_a   1.000
_cell.length_b   1.000
_cell.length_c   1.000
_cell.angle_alpha   90.00
_cell.angle_beta   90.00
_cell.angle_gamma   90.00
#
_symmetry.space_group_name_H-M   'P 1'
#
loop_
_entity.id
_entity.type
_entity.pdbx_description
1 polymer ?
#
loop_
_entity_poly.entity_id
_entity_poly.type
_entity_poly.pdbx_seq_one_letter_code
_entity_poly.pdbx_strand_id
1 'polypeptide(L)'
;MNLQRRELLFMAATVAALPAISDIARGQTYPMHPVRVIVPFAPGGPSDVFARLITLKLSRSLGQQFYVENQPGAGGNIGMGAGARAAPDGYTITVVGTSYVVNPSLYAKIHQK
;
A
#
# COMPACT_ATOMS: atom_id res chain seq x y z
N MET A 1 55.25 9.32 19.57
CA MET A 1 54.61 10.51 18.96
C MET A 1 53.76 10.22 17.74
N ASN A 2 54.02 9.16 17.05
CA ASN A 2 53.27 8.83 15.82
C ASN A 2 51.97 8.07 16.06
N LEU A 3 51.76 7.47 17.24
CA LEU A 3 50.53 6.75 17.61
C LEU A 3 49.34 7.68 17.80
N GLN A 4 49.53 8.86 18.36
CA GLN A 4 48.43 9.84 18.56
C GLN A 4 47.87 10.39 17.27
N ARG A 5 48.72 10.55 16.24
CA ARG A 5 48.26 10.98 14.92
C ARG A 5 47.49 9.90 14.16
N ARG A 6 47.81 8.63 14.33
CA ARG A 6 47.10 7.52 13.74
C ARG A 6 45.73 7.35 14.38
N GLU A 7 45.62 7.49 15.70
CA GLU A 7 44.36 7.45 16.45
C GLU A 7 43.38 8.54 16.00
N LEU A 8 43.87 9.78 15.80
CA LEU A 8 43.07 10.89 15.31
C LEU A 8 42.59 10.69 13.87
N LEU A 9 43.37 10.05 12.99
CA LEU A 9 42.99 9.74 11.61
C LEU A 9 41.91 8.63 11.56
N PHE A 10 41.96 7.63 12.44
CA PHE A 10 40.94 6.61 12.56
C PHE A 10 39.63 7.16 13.13
N MET A 11 39.67 8.10 14.07
CA MET A 11 38.47 8.77 14.58
C MET A 11 37.83 9.68 13.54
N ALA A 12 38.60 10.37 12.70
CA ALA A 12 38.08 11.20 11.62
C ALA A 12 37.44 10.38 10.50
N ALA A 13 37.89 9.17 10.22
CA ALA A 13 37.32 8.27 9.22
C ALA A 13 35.97 7.68 9.67
N THR A 14 35.77 7.49 10.97
CA THR A 14 34.52 6.94 11.51
C THR A 14 33.37 7.97 11.50
N VAL A 15 33.68 9.26 11.62
CA VAL A 15 32.67 10.33 11.62
C VAL A 15 32.17 10.65 10.20
N ALA A 16 32.99 10.44 9.18
CA ALA A 16 32.62 10.70 7.79
C ALA A 16 31.65 9.68 7.17
N ALA A 17 31.49 8.51 7.80
CA ALA A 17 30.57 7.46 7.33
C ALA A 17 29.11 7.62 7.83
N LEU A 18 28.87 8.47 8.82
CA LEU A 18 27.56 8.68 9.43
C LEU A 18 26.48 9.30 8.50
N PRO A 19 26.77 10.25 7.60
CA PRO A 19 25.74 10.81 6.73
C PRO A 19 25.21 9.84 5.67
N ALA A 20 25.99 8.86 5.23
CA ALA A 20 25.56 7.88 4.26
C ALA A 20 24.50 6.90 4.80
N ILE A 21 24.52 6.65 6.11
CA ILE A 21 23.56 5.76 6.79
C ILE A 21 22.20 6.47 6.96
N SER A 22 22.21 7.79 7.07
CA SER A 22 20.98 8.58 7.26
C SER A 22 20.07 8.57 6.03
N ASP A 23 20.62 8.52 4.83
CA ASP A 23 19.82 8.45 3.59
C ASP A 23 19.20 7.07 3.38
N ILE A 24 19.85 6.01 3.81
CA ILE A 24 19.31 4.65 3.79
C ILE A 24 18.19 4.49 4.82
N ALA A 25 18.31 5.18 5.98
CA ALA A 25 17.34 5.11 7.07
C ALA A 25 16.02 5.88 6.79
N ARG A 26 16.00 6.77 5.79
CA ARG A 26 14.77 7.53 5.43
C ARG A 26 13.70 6.69 4.78
N GLY A 27 14.03 5.50 4.26
CA GLY A 27 13.10 4.62 3.58
C GLY A 27 12.54 5.21 2.28
N GLN A 28 11.75 4.43 1.57
CA GLN A 28 11.03 4.89 0.40
C GLN A 28 9.75 5.62 0.83
N THR A 29 9.49 6.78 0.23
CA THR A 29 8.24 7.53 0.45
C THR A 29 7.09 6.82 -0.25
N TYR A 30 6.13 6.32 0.50
CA TYR A 30 4.90 5.75 -0.04
C TYR A 30 3.86 6.87 -0.30
N PRO A 31 3.12 6.85 -1.41
CA PRO A 31 3.29 5.97 -2.57
C PRO A 31 4.31 6.54 -3.57
N MET A 32 5.07 5.65 -4.23
CA MET A 32 6.03 6.01 -5.27
C MET A 32 5.48 5.86 -6.70
N HIS A 33 4.38 5.11 -6.85
CA HIS A 33 3.68 4.87 -8.11
C HIS A 33 2.18 4.74 -7.86
N PRO A 34 1.33 4.69 -8.91
CA PRO A 34 -0.12 4.61 -8.76
C PRO A 34 -0.59 3.44 -7.89
N VAL A 35 -1.65 3.68 -7.12
CA VAL A 35 -2.27 2.71 -6.22
C VAL A 35 -3.62 2.29 -6.77
N ARG A 36 -3.82 0.99 -6.90
CA ARG A 36 -5.07 0.38 -7.34
C ARG A 36 -6.05 0.21 -6.19
N VAL A 37 -7.29 0.64 -6.40
CA VAL A 37 -8.37 0.45 -5.43
C VAL A 37 -9.45 -0.43 -6.05
N ILE A 38 -9.55 -1.66 -5.59
CA ILE A 38 -10.53 -2.62 -6.07
C ILE A 38 -11.88 -2.35 -5.38
N VAL A 39 -12.90 -2.15 -6.19
CA VAL A 39 -14.30 -2.10 -5.74
C VAL A 39 -15.00 -3.35 -6.25
N PRO A 40 -15.40 -4.27 -5.37
CA PRO A 40 -15.97 -5.57 -5.76
C PRO A 40 -17.44 -5.49 -6.20
N PHE A 41 -17.88 -4.35 -6.69
CA PHE A 41 -19.23 -4.08 -7.12
C PHE A 41 -19.24 -3.29 -8.42
N ALA A 42 -20.39 -3.28 -9.11
CA ALA A 42 -20.57 -2.55 -10.35
C ALA A 42 -20.38 -1.04 -10.18
N PRO A 43 -19.91 -0.34 -11.24
CA PRO A 43 -19.81 1.11 -11.23
C PRO A 43 -21.15 1.80 -10.96
N GLY A 44 -21.12 2.94 -10.25
CA GLY A 44 -22.28 3.78 -9.97
C GLY A 44 -23.03 3.43 -8.68
N GLY A 45 -22.67 2.34 -8.00
CA GLY A 45 -23.22 2.01 -6.68
C GLY A 45 -22.61 2.83 -5.55
N PRO A 46 -23.16 2.73 -4.32
CA PRO A 46 -22.67 3.50 -3.17
C PRO A 46 -21.19 3.27 -2.87
N SER A 47 -20.73 2.03 -2.95
CA SER A 47 -19.33 1.68 -2.73
C SER A 47 -18.39 2.29 -3.78
N ASP A 48 -18.83 2.34 -5.03
CA ASP A 48 -18.08 2.94 -6.12
C ASP A 48 -17.97 4.47 -5.95
N VAL A 49 -19.07 5.13 -5.67
CA VAL A 49 -19.10 6.59 -5.42
C VAL A 49 -18.19 6.95 -4.25
N PHE A 50 -18.29 6.23 -3.16
CA PHE A 50 -17.46 6.42 -1.97
C PHE A 50 -15.97 6.21 -2.27
N ALA A 51 -15.64 5.13 -2.98
CA ALA A 51 -14.26 4.84 -3.37
C ALA A 51 -13.67 5.94 -4.25
N ARG A 52 -14.43 6.45 -5.22
CA ARG A 52 -14.00 7.53 -6.12
C ARG A 52 -13.75 8.84 -5.38
N LEU A 53 -14.58 9.18 -4.41
CA LEU A 53 -14.38 10.37 -3.57
C LEU A 53 -13.11 10.26 -2.72
N ILE A 54 -12.87 9.10 -2.12
CA ILE A 54 -11.66 8.86 -1.31
C ILE A 54 -10.43 8.85 -2.17
N THR A 55 -10.44 8.16 -3.31
CA THR A 55 -9.29 8.09 -4.23
C THR A 55 -8.91 9.47 -4.76
N LEU A 56 -9.89 10.33 -5.04
CA LEU A 56 -9.63 11.71 -5.45
C LEU A 56 -8.88 12.49 -4.36
N LYS A 57 -9.32 12.37 -3.11
CA LYS A 57 -8.66 13.03 -1.96
C LYS A 57 -7.27 12.47 -1.70
N LEU A 58 -7.11 11.16 -1.74
CA LEU A 58 -5.81 10.50 -1.55
C LEU A 58 -4.82 10.89 -2.65
N SER A 59 -5.26 10.94 -3.91
CA SER A 59 -4.42 11.36 -5.04
C SER A 59 -3.89 12.78 -4.85
N ARG A 60 -4.74 13.69 -4.37
CA ARG A 60 -4.35 15.08 -4.10
C ARG A 60 -3.41 15.20 -2.90
N SER A 61 -3.67 14.45 -1.83
CA SER A 61 -2.90 14.53 -0.59
C SER A 61 -1.53 13.86 -0.70
N LEU A 62 -1.42 12.77 -1.44
CA LEU A 62 -0.23 11.93 -1.49
C LEU A 62 0.59 12.08 -2.77
N GLY A 63 0.13 12.86 -3.75
CA GLY A 63 0.88 13.19 -4.96
C GLY A 63 1.03 12.05 -5.97
N GLN A 64 0.32 10.93 -5.79
CA GLN A 64 0.25 9.81 -6.72
C GLN A 64 -1.21 9.48 -7.03
N GLN A 65 -1.46 8.91 -8.20
CA GLN A 65 -2.80 8.54 -8.61
C GLN A 65 -3.29 7.31 -7.84
N PHE A 66 -4.42 7.45 -7.15
CA PHE A 66 -5.24 6.35 -6.66
C PHE A 66 -6.37 6.17 -7.66
N TYR A 67 -6.54 4.97 -8.20
CA TYR A 67 -7.54 4.70 -9.23
C TYR A 67 -8.44 3.53 -8.87
N VAL A 68 -9.72 3.64 -9.24
CA VAL A 68 -10.73 2.63 -8.96
C VAL A 68 -10.76 1.60 -10.07
N GLU A 69 -10.78 0.33 -9.70
CA GLU A 69 -11.02 -0.81 -10.57
C GLU A 69 -12.22 -1.59 -10.07
N ASN A 70 -13.29 -1.62 -10.83
CA ASN A 70 -14.49 -2.36 -10.49
C ASN A 70 -14.35 -3.83 -10.90
N GLN A 71 -14.51 -4.75 -9.96
CA GLN A 71 -14.48 -6.20 -10.19
C GLN A 71 -15.72 -6.84 -9.57
N PRO A 72 -16.90 -6.72 -10.22
CA PRO A 72 -18.14 -7.27 -9.70
C PRO A 72 -18.22 -8.77 -9.88
N GLY A 73 -19.14 -9.38 -9.16
CA GLY A 73 -19.52 -10.78 -9.31
C GLY A 73 -19.52 -11.56 -7.99
N ALA A 74 -20.35 -12.58 -7.93
CA ALA A 74 -20.52 -13.49 -6.79
C ALA A 74 -20.71 -12.75 -5.45
N GLY A 75 -21.54 -11.71 -5.42
CA GLY A 75 -21.80 -10.92 -4.21
C GLY A 75 -20.56 -10.19 -3.67
N GLY A 76 -19.62 -9.85 -4.52
CA GLY A 76 -18.36 -9.19 -4.17
C GLY A 76 -17.18 -10.16 -3.96
N ASN A 77 -17.40 -11.47 -3.99
CA ASN A 77 -16.34 -12.45 -3.72
C ASN A 77 -15.21 -12.42 -4.77
N ILE A 78 -15.51 -12.12 -6.03
CA ILE A 78 -14.49 -12.05 -7.10
C ILE A 78 -13.52 -10.92 -6.82
N GLY A 79 -14.01 -9.72 -6.59
CA GLY A 79 -13.18 -8.55 -6.30
C GLY A 79 -12.43 -8.66 -4.98
N MET A 80 -13.09 -9.15 -3.93
CA MET A 80 -12.44 -9.38 -2.62
C MET A 80 -11.35 -10.46 -2.72
N GLY A 81 -11.57 -11.51 -3.48
CA GLY A 81 -10.58 -12.55 -3.76
C GLY A 81 -9.38 -12.01 -4.54
N ALA A 82 -9.60 -11.15 -5.52
CA ALA A 82 -8.52 -10.47 -6.25
C ALA A 82 -7.66 -9.61 -5.33
N GLY A 83 -8.28 -8.86 -4.42
CA GLY A 83 -7.57 -8.09 -3.40
C GLY A 83 -6.74 -8.96 -2.45
N ALA A 84 -7.30 -10.07 -2.01
CA ALA A 84 -6.61 -11.01 -1.12
C ALA A 84 -5.38 -11.68 -1.78
N ARG A 85 -5.41 -11.88 -3.10
CA ARG A 85 -4.30 -12.46 -3.85
C ARG A 85 -3.28 -11.44 -4.34
N ALA A 86 -3.56 -10.16 -4.22
CA ALA A 86 -2.63 -9.12 -4.62
C ALA A 86 -1.36 -9.12 -3.76
N ALA A 87 -0.27 -8.59 -4.30
CA ALA A 87 0.98 -8.44 -3.55
C ALA A 87 0.77 -7.59 -2.30
N PRO A 88 1.31 -7.99 -1.12
CA PRO A 88 1.13 -7.27 0.14
C PRO A 88 2.09 -6.08 0.26
N ASP A 89 2.09 -5.19 -0.72
CA ASP A 89 3.01 -4.05 -0.83
C ASP A 89 2.34 -2.68 -0.56
N GLY A 90 1.03 -2.68 -0.30
CA GLY A 90 0.25 -1.45 -0.09
C GLY A 90 -0.20 -0.75 -1.37
N TYR A 91 0.05 -1.30 -2.56
CA TYR A 91 -0.34 -0.72 -3.85
C TYR A 91 -1.65 -1.29 -4.42
N THR A 92 -2.28 -2.19 -3.68
CA THR A 92 -3.64 -2.67 -3.94
C THR A 92 -4.46 -2.55 -2.67
N ILE A 93 -5.52 -1.77 -2.72
CA ILE A 93 -6.47 -1.56 -1.63
C ILE A 93 -7.81 -2.12 -2.08
N THR A 94 -8.53 -2.77 -1.20
CA THR A 94 -9.86 -3.31 -1.51
C THR A 94 -10.91 -2.64 -0.63
N VAL A 95 -11.95 -2.12 -1.26
CA VAL A 95 -13.13 -1.63 -0.55
C VAL A 95 -14.00 -2.83 -0.20
N VAL A 96 -14.31 -3.02 1.07
CA VAL A 96 -15.17 -4.10 1.53
C VAL A 96 -16.45 -3.54 2.14
N GLY A 97 -17.53 -4.29 2.01
CA GLY A 97 -18.82 -3.96 2.61
C GLY A 97 -19.28 -5.07 3.56
N THR A 98 -20.54 -5.06 3.93
CA THR A 98 -21.16 -6.08 4.79
C THR A 98 -21.02 -7.49 4.23
N SER A 99 -20.96 -7.64 2.90
CA SER A 99 -20.72 -8.92 2.22
C SER A 99 -19.44 -9.62 2.68
N TYR A 100 -18.41 -8.86 3.08
CA TYR A 100 -17.17 -9.43 3.60
C TYR A 100 -17.43 -10.33 4.85
N VAL A 101 -18.34 -9.92 5.70
CA VAL A 101 -18.69 -10.66 6.94
C VAL A 101 -19.71 -11.77 6.67
N VAL A 102 -20.65 -11.52 5.77
CA VAL A 102 -21.80 -12.42 5.54
C VAL A 102 -21.47 -13.55 4.57
N ASN A 103 -20.71 -13.26 3.52
CA ASN A 103 -20.42 -14.23 2.45
C ASN A 103 -19.76 -15.54 2.92
N PRO A 104 -18.84 -15.56 3.91
CA PRO A 104 -18.28 -16.80 4.44
C PRO A 104 -19.33 -17.81 4.92
N SER A 105 -20.49 -17.32 5.34
CA SER A 105 -21.61 -18.16 5.79
C SER A 105 -22.54 -18.60 4.64
N LEU A 106 -22.52 -17.90 3.51
CA LEU A 106 -23.44 -18.14 2.39
C LEU A 106 -22.82 -18.96 1.25
N TYR A 107 -21.50 -18.88 1.07
CA TYR A 107 -20.81 -19.52 -0.05
C TYR A 107 -19.90 -20.65 0.42
N ALA A 108 -20.03 -21.83 -0.23
CA ALA A 108 -19.28 -23.02 0.15
C ALA A 108 -17.76 -22.94 -0.07
N LYS A 109 -17.30 -22.05 -0.97
CA LYS A 109 -15.88 -21.86 -1.28
C LYS A 109 -15.58 -20.35 -1.34
N ILE A 110 -14.94 -19.85 -0.30
CA ILE A 110 -14.45 -18.48 -0.26
C ILE A 110 -12.96 -18.50 0.04
N HIS A 111 -12.17 -17.96 -0.87
CA HIS A 111 -10.74 -17.77 -0.69
C HIS A 111 -10.46 -16.36 -0.14
N GLN A 112 -10.90 -16.12 1.08
CA GLN A 112 -10.59 -14.93 1.86
C GLN A 112 -9.75 -15.37 3.06
N LYS A 113 -8.45 -15.37 2.86
CA LYS A 113 -7.48 -15.52 3.96
C LYS A 113 -6.52 -14.36 3.94
#